data_b3083057c78dc4f7aa5e6198d4895351
#
_entry.id   b3083057c78dc4f7aa5e6198d4895351
#
_cell.length_a   1.000
_cell.length_b   1.000
_cell.length_c   1.000
_cell.angle_alpha   90.00
_cell.angle_beta   90.00
_cell.angle_gamma   90.00
#
_symmetry.space_group_name_H-M   'P 1'
#
loop_
_entity.id
_entity.type
_entity.pdbx_description
1 polymer ?
#
loop_
_entity_poly.entity_id
_entity_poly.type
_entity_poly.pdbx_seq_one_letter_code
_entity_poly.pdbx_strand_id
1 'polypeptide(L)'
;MNADPQTRSKPDGEREASALEAGVRRGIAVVARGLRKSFDGGLVRALDGVDLNVRAGETVALSGPTGCGKTTLLSLLALLDEPDEGELELGGVPATRLRPAEPWRAANVGIVFQLHHLLPHLTVAENVALPLAVRTLSRRDRRDRVAGMLDRLALCHRADTLAAKLSGGERQLAAVARALIARPALLFADEPTGSVDSATGQVILDHLLGWCRDTGATLVLVTHDAAIAGAMDRTITMRDGRMR
;
A
#
# COMPACT_ATOMS: atom_id res chain seq x y z
N MET A 1 -5.37 -60.50 -4.67
CA MET A 1 -5.50 -59.48 -5.71
C MET A 1 -6.30 -58.35 -5.13
N ASN A 2 -5.64 -57.42 -4.44
CA ASN A 2 -6.27 -56.27 -3.79
C ASN A 2 -5.89 -55.01 -4.60
N ALA A 3 -6.91 -54.33 -5.09
CA ALA A 3 -6.79 -53.11 -5.82
C ALA A 3 -6.63 -51.93 -4.82
N ASP A 4 -5.62 -51.11 -5.10
CA ASP A 4 -5.24 -49.89 -4.38
C ASP A 4 -6.28 -48.78 -4.61
N PRO A 5 -6.77 -48.08 -3.56
CA PRO A 5 -7.70 -46.95 -3.76
C PRO A 5 -6.96 -45.70 -4.16
N GLN A 6 -7.32 -45.18 -5.31
CA GLN A 6 -6.96 -43.99 -6.01
C GLN A 6 -6.73 -42.78 -5.11
N THR A 7 -5.53 -42.18 -5.25
CA THR A 7 -5.19 -40.81 -4.83
C THR A 7 -6.04 -39.83 -5.65
N ARG A 8 -7.12 -39.31 -5.10
CA ARG A 8 -7.88 -38.20 -5.65
C ARG A 8 -7.07 -36.91 -5.42
N SER A 9 -6.51 -36.36 -6.47
CA SER A 9 -5.98 -35.01 -6.43
C SER A 9 -7.11 -34.01 -6.19
N LYS A 10 -6.96 -33.16 -5.15
CA LYS A 10 -7.91 -32.09 -4.88
C LYS A 10 -7.94 -31.10 -6.04
N PRO A 11 -9.13 -30.58 -6.43
CA PRO A 11 -9.24 -29.59 -7.50
C PRO A 11 -8.53 -28.28 -7.15
N ASP A 12 -7.98 -27.61 -8.16
CA ASP A 12 -7.15 -26.40 -8.02
C ASP A 12 -7.83 -25.26 -7.22
N GLY A 13 -9.13 -25.15 -7.23
CA GLY A 13 -9.89 -24.19 -6.42
C GLY A 13 -9.81 -24.40 -4.89
N GLU A 14 -9.58 -25.63 -4.42
CA GLU A 14 -9.36 -25.89 -2.98
C GLU A 14 -7.93 -25.54 -2.55
N ARG A 15 -6.97 -25.57 -3.47
CA ARG A 15 -5.59 -25.13 -3.22
C ARG A 15 -5.49 -23.60 -3.12
N GLU A 16 -6.25 -22.87 -3.94
CA GLU A 16 -6.33 -21.40 -3.86
C GLU A 16 -7.06 -20.93 -2.59
N ALA A 17 -8.14 -21.60 -2.18
CA ALA A 17 -8.84 -21.31 -0.93
C ALA A 17 -7.97 -21.58 0.31
N SER A 18 -7.19 -22.66 0.33
CA SER A 18 -6.24 -23.00 1.40
C SER A 18 -5.05 -22.05 1.46
N ALA A 19 -4.58 -21.51 0.33
CA ALA A 19 -3.52 -20.50 0.27
C ALA A 19 -4.01 -19.12 0.79
N LEU A 20 -5.30 -18.83 0.66
CA LEU A 20 -5.94 -17.64 1.22
C LEU A 20 -6.02 -17.67 2.75
N GLU A 21 -6.14 -18.85 3.35
CA GLU A 21 -6.12 -19.06 4.81
C GLU A 21 -4.70 -19.04 5.40
N ALA A 22 -3.67 -19.43 4.63
CA ALA A 22 -2.27 -19.49 5.06
C ALA A 22 -1.54 -18.13 5.03
N GLY A 23 -2.17 -17.04 4.63
CA GLY A 23 -1.73 -15.67 4.94
C GLY A 23 -0.56 -15.08 4.16
N VAL A 24 -0.04 -15.73 3.12
CA VAL A 24 0.97 -15.12 2.23
C VAL A 24 0.30 -14.66 0.95
N ARG A 25 -0.13 -13.40 0.91
CA ARG A 25 -0.56 -12.76 -0.34
C ARG A 25 0.68 -12.42 -1.16
N ARG A 26 0.81 -13.00 -2.34
CA ARG A 26 1.85 -12.60 -3.29
C ARG A 26 1.63 -11.15 -3.71
N GLY A 27 2.72 -10.42 -3.95
CA GLY A 27 2.67 -9.05 -4.44
C GLY A 27 1.82 -8.93 -5.72
N ILE A 28 1.28 -7.75 -5.94
CA ILE A 28 0.45 -7.41 -7.11
C ILE A 28 1.29 -6.60 -8.07
N ALA A 29 1.41 -7.05 -9.33
CA ALA A 29 2.04 -6.28 -10.38
C ALA A 29 1.19 -5.07 -10.76
N VAL A 30 1.84 -3.95 -11.13
CA VAL A 30 1.20 -2.72 -11.58
C VAL A 30 1.66 -2.41 -12.99
N VAL A 31 0.73 -2.30 -13.93
CA VAL A 31 1.01 -1.91 -15.31
C VAL A 31 0.15 -0.72 -15.68
N ALA A 32 0.79 0.38 -16.03
CA ALA A 32 0.14 1.59 -16.53
C ALA A 32 0.65 1.87 -17.95
N ARG A 33 -0.26 2.25 -18.86
CA ARG A 33 0.06 2.59 -20.24
C ARG A 33 -0.60 3.88 -20.62
N GLY A 34 0.20 4.88 -20.99
CA GLY A 34 -0.25 6.15 -21.49
C GLY A 34 -1.16 6.92 -20.55
N LEU A 35 -0.99 6.78 -19.21
CA LEU A 35 -1.88 7.44 -18.25
C LEU A 35 -1.80 8.95 -18.39
N ARG A 36 -2.97 9.59 -18.51
CA ARG A 36 -3.15 11.04 -18.49
C ARG A 36 -4.11 11.46 -17.41
N LYS A 37 -3.81 12.60 -16.80
CA LYS A 37 -4.68 13.23 -15.80
C LYS A 37 -4.50 14.73 -15.83
N SER A 38 -5.62 15.44 -15.93
CA SER A 38 -5.68 16.89 -15.90
C SER A 38 -6.66 17.35 -14.83
N PHE A 39 -6.43 18.56 -14.33
CA PHE A 39 -7.30 19.24 -13.36
C PHE A 39 -7.68 20.62 -13.91
N ASP A 40 -8.65 21.28 -13.25
CA ASP A 40 -9.11 22.64 -13.57
C ASP A 40 -9.54 22.79 -15.06
N GLY A 41 -10.32 21.82 -15.55
CA GLY A 41 -10.81 21.86 -16.93
C GLY A 41 -9.71 21.71 -17.99
N GLY A 42 -8.60 21.04 -17.63
CA GLY A 42 -7.48 20.80 -18.55
C GLY A 42 -6.34 21.82 -18.44
N LEU A 43 -6.46 22.81 -17.57
CA LEU A 43 -5.43 23.84 -17.37
C LEU A 43 -4.15 23.27 -16.70
N VAL A 44 -4.32 22.31 -15.78
CA VAL A 44 -3.19 21.67 -15.09
C VAL A 44 -3.08 20.22 -15.57
N ARG A 45 -2.10 19.94 -16.43
CA ARG A 45 -1.79 18.59 -16.89
C ARG A 45 -0.82 17.92 -15.92
N ALA A 46 -1.37 17.17 -14.94
CA ALA A 46 -0.58 16.52 -13.91
C ALA A 46 0.14 15.26 -14.43
N LEU A 47 -0.47 14.50 -15.35
CA LEU A 47 0.13 13.35 -16.03
C LEU A 47 -0.08 13.48 -17.53
N ASP A 48 0.98 13.19 -18.31
CA ASP A 48 0.96 13.33 -19.76
C ASP A 48 1.58 12.12 -20.47
N GLY A 49 0.84 11.02 -20.50
CA GLY A 49 1.24 9.78 -21.15
C GLY A 49 2.26 8.99 -20.34
N VAL A 50 1.92 8.66 -19.07
CA VAL A 50 2.81 7.92 -18.18
C VAL A 50 2.70 6.43 -18.44
N ASP A 51 3.85 5.81 -18.74
CA ASP A 51 4.04 4.35 -18.79
C ASP A 51 4.80 3.86 -17.56
N LEU A 52 4.28 2.86 -16.86
CA LEU A 52 4.90 2.28 -15.69
C LEU A 52 4.64 0.76 -15.65
N ASN A 53 5.70 0.01 -15.34
CA ASN A 53 5.59 -1.43 -15.09
C ASN A 53 6.34 -1.74 -13.78
N VAL A 54 5.62 -2.26 -12.78
CA VAL A 54 6.17 -2.73 -11.51
C VAL A 54 5.83 -4.21 -11.37
N ARG A 55 6.84 -5.04 -11.16
CA ARG A 55 6.65 -6.49 -11.00
C ARG A 55 6.03 -6.80 -9.63
N ALA A 56 5.35 -7.93 -9.56
CA ALA A 56 4.87 -8.43 -8.28
C ALA A 56 6.03 -8.66 -7.29
N GLY A 57 5.94 -8.08 -6.10
CA GLY A 57 6.98 -8.14 -5.07
C GLY A 57 8.14 -7.17 -5.25
N GLU A 58 8.15 -6.36 -6.32
CA GLU A 58 9.18 -5.34 -6.55
C GLU A 58 8.95 -4.13 -5.63
N THR A 59 10.05 -3.55 -5.13
CA THR A 59 10.05 -2.26 -4.44
C THR A 59 10.59 -1.18 -5.37
N VAL A 60 9.78 -0.14 -5.64
CA VAL A 60 10.11 0.93 -6.59
C VAL A 60 10.04 2.30 -5.91
N ALA A 61 11.11 3.07 -6.04
CA ALA A 61 11.10 4.49 -5.72
C ALA A 61 10.63 5.31 -6.93
N LEU A 62 9.68 6.21 -6.71
CA LEU A 62 9.28 7.23 -7.66
C LEU A 62 9.86 8.57 -7.20
N SER A 63 10.84 9.09 -7.93
CA SER A 63 11.57 10.32 -7.61
C SER A 63 11.25 11.42 -8.63
N GLY A 64 11.50 12.67 -8.24
CA GLY A 64 11.32 13.83 -9.12
C GLY A 64 10.98 15.10 -8.34
N PRO A 65 11.01 16.27 -8.98
CA PRO A 65 10.73 17.55 -8.32
C PRO A 65 9.30 17.64 -7.78
N THR A 66 9.08 18.53 -6.83
CA THR A 66 7.74 18.83 -6.32
C THR A 66 6.83 19.32 -7.46
N GLY A 67 5.57 18.87 -7.46
CA GLY A 67 4.59 19.26 -8.50
C GLY A 67 4.71 18.50 -9.83
N CYS A 68 5.66 17.55 -10.01
CA CYS A 68 5.79 16.82 -11.27
C CYS A 68 4.75 15.69 -11.49
N GLY A 69 3.77 15.50 -10.57
CA GLY A 69 2.66 14.54 -10.75
C GLY A 69 2.77 13.24 -9.95
N LYS A 70 3.80 13.03 -9.08
CA LYS A 70 4.01 11.78 -8.33
C LYS A 70 2.81 11.36 -7.46
N THR A 71 2.29 12.28 -6.65
CA THR A 71 1.11 12.04 -5.80
C THR A 71 -0.13 11.74 -6.64
N THR A 72 -0.30 12.42 -7.78
CA THR A 72 -1.39 12.15 -8.73
C THR A 72 -1.27 10.74 -9.29
N LEU A 73 -0.08 10.35 -9.75
CA LEU A 73 0.16 9.00 -10.25
C LEU A 73 -0.15 7.96 -9.16
N LEU A 74 0.39 8.15 -7.95
CA LEU A 74 0.15 7.25 -6.82
C LEU A 74 -1.36 7.12 -6.52
N SER A 75 -2.13 8.21 -6.59
CA SER A 75 -3.58 8.20 -6.40
C SER A 75 -4.32 7.37 -7.45
N LEU A 76 -3.90 7.44 -8.73
CA LEU A 76 -4.46 6.60 -9.79
C LEU A 76 -4.10 5.11 -9.56
N LEU A 77 -2.83 4.81 -9.28
CA LEU A 77 -2.37 3.44 -9.03
C LEU A 77 -3.06 2.81 -7.82
N ALA A 78 -3.38 3.62 -6.80
CA ALA A 78 -4.11 3.19 -5.61
C ALA A 78 -5.63 3.12 -5.80
N LEU A 79 -6.16 3.42 -7.00
CA LEU A 79 -7.58 3.50 -7.30
C LEU A 79 -8.34 4.52 -6.43
N LEU A 80 -7.68 5.59 -6.01
CA LEU A 80 -8.30 6.73 -5.29
C LEU A 80 -8.91 7.74 -6.26
N ASP A 81 -8.41 7.76 -7.50
CA ASP A 81 -8.89 8.60 -8.60
C ASP A 81 -8.87 7.79 -9.91
N GLU A 82 -9.40 8.36 -10.99
CA GLU A 82 -9.46 7.74 -12.31
C GLU A 82 -8.60 8.53 -13.30
N PRO A 83 -7.88 7.85 -14.22
CA PRO A 83 -7.22 8.54 -15.31
C PRO A 83 -8.24 9.10 -16.30
N ASP A 84 -7.89 10.20 -16.95
CA ASP A 84 -8.70 10.77 -18.04
C ASP A 84 -8.49 9.94 -19.32
N GLU A 85 -7.28 9.42 -19.54
CA GLU A 85 -6.91 8.54 -20.65
C GLU A 85 -5.85 7.52 -20.21
N GLY A 86 -5.70 6.46 -21.00
CA GLY A 86 -4.74 5.38 -20.77
C GLY A 86 -5.34 4.19 -20.03
N GLU A 87 -4.50 3.21 -19.74
CA GLU A 87 -4.91 1.95 -19.13
C GLU A 87 -4.10 1.67 -17.87
N LEU A 88 -4.79 1.15 -16.85
CA LEU A 88 -4.19 0.65 -15.61
C LEU A 88 -4.63 -0.79 -15.38
N GLU A 89 -3.66 -1.67 -15.13
CA GLU A 89 -3.88 -3.05 -14.74
C GLU A 89 -3.21 -3.32 -13.38
N LEU A 90 -3.92 -4.01 -12.49
CA LEU A 90 -3.42 -4.43 -11.20
C LEU A 90 -3.55 -5.96 -11.08
N GLY A 91 -2.40 -6.65 -11.00
CA GLY A 91 -2.36 -8.12 -11.00
C GLY A 91 -2.93 -8.74 -12.29
N GLY A 92 -2.78 -8.08 -13.44
CA GLY A 92 -3.31 -8.51 -14.72
C GLY A 92 -4.81 -8.26 -14.91
N VAL A 93 -5.47 -7.56 -13.96
CA VAL A 93 -6.89 -7.19 -14.08
C VAL A 93 -6.99 -5.69 -14.39
N PRO A 94 -7.66 -5.30 -15.49
CA PRO A 94 -7.90 -3.89 -15.78
C PRO A 94 -8.64 -3.18 -14.64
N ALA A 95 -8.19 -1.99 -14.28
CA ALA A 95 -8.77 -1.19 -13.19
C ALA A 95 -10.27 -0.93 -13.37
N THR A 96 -10.74 -0.84 -14.63
CA THR A 96 -12.15 -0.70 -14.96
C THR A 96 -13.01 -1.89 -14.51
N ARG A 97 -12.43 -3.09 -14.43
CA ARG A 97 -13.10 -4.31 -13.92
C ARG A 97 -13.04 -4.45 -12.40
N LEU A 98 -12.25 -3.61 -11.73
CA LEU A 98 -12.14 -3.58 -10.27
C LEU A 98 -13.15 -2.61 -9.63
N ARG A 99 -14.16 -2.22 -10.37
CA ARG A 99 -15.24 -1.30 -9.93
C ARG A 99 -16.43 -2.05 -9.33
N PRO A 100 -16.96 -1.61 -8.19
CA PRO A 100 -16.49 -0.50 -7.35
C PRO A 100 -15.13 -0.80 -6.72
N ALA A 101 -14.24 0.21 -6.69
CA ALA A 101 -12.83 0.01 -6.32
C ALA A 101 -12.61 -0.21 -4.82
N GLU A 102 -13.54 0.26 -3.97
CA GLU A 102 -13.39 0.27 -2.52
C GLU A 102 -13.19 -1.13 -1.92
N PRO A 103 -13.99 -2.16 -2.26
CA PRO A 103 -13.80 -3.50 -1.69
C PRO A 103 -12.47 -4.11 -2.11
N TRP A 104 -12.07 -3.93 -3.38
CA TRP A 104 -10.80 -4.44 -3.87
C TRP A 104 -9.61 -3.73 -3.21
N ARG A 105 -9.67 -2.38 -3.13
CA ARG A 105 -8.66 -1.56 -2.46
C ARG A 105 -8.52 -1.93 -0.99
N ALA A 106 -9.62 -2.01 -0.24
CA ALA A 106 -9.63 -2.40 1.16
C ALA A 106 -9.06 -3.81 1.41
N ALA A 107 -9.16 -4.68 0.42
CA ALA A 107 -8.63 -6.03 0.50
C ALA A 107 -7.13 -6.11 0.16
N ASN A 108 -6.63 -5.30 -0.76
CA ASN A 108 -5.33 -5.52 -1.41
C ASN A 108 -4.33 -4.38 -1.22
N VAL A 109 -4.78 -3.15 -0.91
CA VAL A 109 -3.95 -1.95 -0.91
C VAL A 109 -3.76 -1.40 0.49
N GLY A 110 -2.51 -1.06 0.83
CA GLY A 110 -2.15 -0.22 1.97
C GLY A 110 -1.57 1.10 1.48
N ILE A 111 -1.97 2.21 2.10
CA ILE A 111 -1.51 3.54 1.71
C ILE A 111 -0.97 4.27 2.93
N VAL A 112 0.27 4.78 2.81
CA VAL A 112 0.88 5.71 3.75
C VAL A 112 0.95 7.06 3.10
N PHE A 113 0.26 8.04 3.66
CA PHE A 113 0.22 9.41 3.15
C PHE A 113 1.23 10.30 3.89
N GLN A 114 1.70 11.34 3.22
CA GLN A 114 2.58 12.34 3.79
C GLN A 114 1.95 13.05 5.02
N LEU A 115 0.66 13.37 4.95
CA LEU A 115 -0.09 14.05 6.02
C LEU A 115 -0.77 13.07 7.01
N HIS A 116 -0.36 11.81 7.06
CA HIS A 116 -0.85 10.74 7.95
C HIS A 116 -2.35 10.40 7.79
N HIS A 117 -3.24 11.36 7.63
CA HIS A 117 -4.71 11.24 7.54
C HIS A 117 -5.30 10.33 8.63
N LEU A 118 -4.81 10.44 9.85
CA LEU A 118 -5.44 9.82 11.02
C LEU A 118 -6.68 10.62 11.41
N LEU A 119 -7.70 9.92 11.90
CA LEU A 119 -8.89 10.56 12.47
C LEU A 119 -8.55 11.07 13.87
N PRO A 120 -8.53 12.39 14.10
CA PRO A 120 -7.95 12.99 15.32
C PRO A 120 -8.73 12.66 16.59
N HIS A 121 -10.02 12.37 16.47
CA HIS A 121 -10.95 12.01 17.54
C HIS A 121 -10.99 10.51 17.88
N LEU A 122 -10.28 9.68 17.11
CA LEU A 122 -10.09 8.27 17.39
C LEU A 122 -8.75 8.02 18.07
N THR A 123 -8.68 6.98 18.89
CA THR A 123 -7.43 6.47 19.47
C THR A 123 -6.51 5.87 18.38
N VAL A 124 -5.27 5.59 18.75
CA VAL A 124 -4.32 4.88 17.86
C VAL A 124 -4.88 3.51 17.49
N ALA A 125 -5.35 2.74 18.47
CA ALA A 125 -5.91 1.40 18.22
C ALA A 125 -7.13 1.45 17.29
N GLU A 126 -8.01 2.43 17.46
CA GLU A 126 -9.18 2.63 16.61
C GLU A 126 -8.79 3.03 15.18
N ASN A 127 -7.84 3.98 15.01
CA ASN A 127 -7.33 4.35 13.70
C ASN A 127 -6.72 3.16 12.96
N VAL A 128 -5.89 2.36 13.66
CA VAL A 128 -5.26 1.16 13.09
C VAL A 128 -6.30 0.10 12.74
N ALA A 129 -7.40 0.00 13.50
CA ALA A 129 -8.47 -0.96 13.26
C ALA A 129 -9.36 -0.64 12.05
N LEU A 130 -9.37 0.61 11.54
CA LEU A 130 -10.27 1.05 10.47
C LEU A 130 -10.30 0.13 9.23
N PRO A 131 -9.14 -0.30 8.66
CA PRO A 131 -9.14 -1.17 7.50
C PRO A 131 -9.73 -2.57 7.76
N LEU A 132 -9.87 -2.97 9.02
CA LEU A 132 -10.48 -4.23 9.40
C LEU A 132 -12.02 -4.16 9.50
N ALA A 133 -12.62 -2.96 9.38
CA ALA A 133 -14.06 -2.77 9.51
C ALA A 133 -14.86 -3.50 8.42
N VAL A 134 -14.29 -3.61 7.22
CA VAL A 134 -14.91 -4.29 6.06
C VAL A 134 -14.63 -5.79 6.02
N ARG A 135 -13.94 -6.35 7.04
CA ARG A 135 -13.59 -7.77 7.10
C ARG A 135 -14.45 -8.50 8.11
N THR A 136 -14.83 -9.73 7.76
CA THR A 136 -15.56 -10.61 8.68
C THR A 136 -14.59 -11.20 9.71
N LEU A 137 -14.36 -10.44 10.77
CA LEU A 137 -13.49 -10.81 11.89
C LEU A 137 -14.28 -10.77 13.20
N SER A 138 -14.02 -11.72 14.11
CA SER A 138 -14.52 -11.62 15.47
C SER A 138 -13.94 -10.40 16.18
N ARG A 139 -14.62 -9.91 17.23
CA ARG A 139 -14.10 -8.80 18.06
C ARG A 139 -12.76 -9.14 18.69
N ARG A 140 -12.56 -10.40 19.06
CA ARG A 140 -11.30 -10.90 19.63
C ARG A 140 -10.19 -10.85 18.58
N ASP A 141 -10.40 -11.46 17.39
CA ASP A 141 -9.38 -11.51 16.35
C ASP A 141 -8.97 -10.12 15.88
N ARG A 142 -9.93 -9.19 15.81
CA ARG A 142 -9.65 -7.78 15.47
C ARG A 142 -8.74 -7.15 16.52
N ARG A 143 -9.06 -7.32 17.82
CA ARG A 143 -8.26 -6.80 18.92
C ARG A 143 -6.86 -7.38 18.93
N ASP A 144 -6.74 -8.69 18.79
CA ASP A 144 -5.45 -9.39 18.81
C ASP A 144 -4.57 -8.96 17.62
N ARG A 145 -5.15 -8.74 16.44
CA ARG A 145 -4.43 -8.19 15.27
C ARG A 145 -3.95 -6.77 15.51
N VAL A 146 -4.79 -5.91 16.07
CA VAL A 146 -4.41 -4.52 16.40
C VAL A 146 -3.29 -4.51 17.42
N ALA A 147 -3.40 -5.28 18.50
CA ALA A 147 -2.37 -5.37 19.53
C ALA A 147 -1.03 -5.85 18.94
N GLY A 148 -1.03 -6.91 18.13
CA GLY A 148 0.18 -7.41 17.48
C GLY A 148 0.79 -6.42 16.48
N MET A 149 -0.03 -5.61 15.79
CA MET A 149 0.48 -4.57 14.89
C MET A 149 1.09 -3.40 15.68
N LEU A 150 0.46 -2.98 16.77
CA LEU A 150 0.99 -1.93 17.66
C LEU A 150 2.28 -2.37 18.34
N ASP A 151 2.38 -3.63 18.74
CA ASP A 151 3.62 -4.21 19.30
C ASP A 151 4.76 -4.17 18.28
N ARG A 152 4.51 -4.63 17.05
CA ARG A 152 5.50 -4.60 15.94
C ARG A 152 6.06 -3.19 15.68
N LEU A 153 5.27 -2.15 15.89
CA LEU A 153 5.66 -0.74 15.66
C LEU A 153 6.00 0.02 16.96
N ALA A 154 6.16 -0.68 18.08
CA ALA A 154 6.45 -0.12 19.40
C ALA A 154 5.44 0.95 19.87
N LEU A 155 4.17 0.83 19.46
CA LEU A 155 3.08 1.78 19.76
C LEU A 155 2.11 1.29 20.85
N CYS A 156 2.35 0.15 21.52
CA CYS A 156 1.47 -0.40 22.54
C CYS A 156 1.16 0.61 23.65
N HIS A 157 2.15 1.40 24.06
CA HIS A 157 2.02 2.43 25.12
C HIS A 157 1.14 3.62 24.71
N ARG A 158 0.78 3.73 23.42
CA ARG A 158 -0.09 4.77 22.84
C ARG A 158 -1.44 4.26 22.37
N ALA A 159 -1.74 2.97 22.57
CA ALA A 159 -2.94 2.32 22.01
C ALA A 159 -4.23 3.13 22.27
N ASP A 160 -4.42 3.60 23.50
CA ASP A 160 -5.61 4.34 23.94
C ASP A 160 -5.45 5.88 23.83
N THR A 161 -4.32 6.37 23.28
CA THR A 161 -4.07 7.79 23.08
C THR A 161 -4.82 8.29 21.84
N LEU A 162 -5.51 9.43 21.94
CA LEU A 162 -6.13 10.06 20.77
C LEU A 162 -5.06 10.48 19.76
N ALA A 163 -5.33 10.26 18.46
CA ALA A 163 -4.39 10.60 17.39
C ALA A 163 -4.00 12.09 17.37
N ALA A 164 -4.89 12.99 17.82
CA ALA A 164 -4.61 14.41 17.97
C ALA A 164 -3.47 14.72 18.97
N LYS A 165 -3.21 13.82 19.92
CA LYS A 165 -2.22 14.02 21.00
C LYS A 165 -0.84 13.40 20.69
N LEU A 166 -0.69 12.74 19.55
CA LEU A 166 0.56 12.09 19.15
C LEU A 166 1.59 13.11 18.65
N SER A 167 2.87 12.80 18.82
CA SER A 167 3.97 13.44 18.11
C SER A 167 3.92 13.16 16.60
N GLY A 168 4.70 13.88 15.78
CA GLY A 168 4.79 13.66 14.33
C GLY A 168 5.19 12.23 13.98
N GLY A 169 6.25 11.73 14.63
CA GLY A 169 6.75 10.36 14.43
C GLY A 169 5.73 9.29 14.85
N GLU A 170 5.08 9.46 16.02
CA GLU A 170 4.04 8.53 16.47
C GLU A 170 2.83 8.51 15.52
N ARG A 171 2.44 9.68 14.99
CA ARG A 171 1.38 9.75 13.95
C ARG A 171 1.77 8.99 12.69
N GLN A 172 3.02 9.13 12.24
CA GLN A 172 3.47 8.44 11.04
C GLN A 172 3.56 6.92 11.26
N LEU A 173 4.08 6.46 12.39
CA LEU A 173 4.09 5.05 12.74
C LEU A 173 2.66 4.47 12.84
N ALA A 174 1.71 5.22 13.41
CA ALA A 174 0.30 4.81 13.45
C ALA A 174 -0.33 4.74 12.05
N ALA A 175 0.03 5.65 11.13
CA ALA A 175 -0.39 5.59 9.73
C ALA A 175 0.21 4.37 9.00
N VAL A 176 1.47 4.03 9.26
CA VAL A 176 2.10 2.79 8.77
C VAL A 176 1.37 1.56 9.34
N ALA A 177 1.10 1.52 10.65
CA ALA A 177 0.34 0.44 11.28
C ALA A 177 -1.01 0.24 10.60
N ARG A 178 -1.75 1.33 10.37
CA ARG A 178 -3.03 1.31 9.66
C ARG A 178 -2.90 0.79 8.23
N ALA A 179 -1.86 1.17 7.50
CA ALA A 179 -1.63 0.68 6.14
C ALA A 179 -1.35 -0.83 6.10
N LEU A 180 -0.62 -1.37 7.09
CA LEU A 180 -0.17 -2.75 7.11
C LEU A 180 -1.18 -3.73 7.73
N ILE A 181 -2.11 -3.27 8.60
CA ILE A 181 -3.00 -4.14 9.39
C ILE A 181 -3.88 -5.06 8.54
N ALA A 182 -4.28 -4.61 7.35
CA ALA A 182 -5.09 -5.38 6.41
C ALA A 182 -4.29 -6.44 5.64
N ARG A 183 -2.98 -6.56 5.88
CA ARG A 183 -2.06 -7.44 5.14
C ARG A 183 -2.14 -7.17 3.63
N PRO A 184 -1.83 -5.95 3.18
CA PRO A 184 -1.90 -5.60 1.77
C PRO A 184 -0.86 -6.35 0.95
N ALA A 185 -1.22 -6.68 -0.30
CA ALA A 185 -0.30 -7.21 -1.31
C ALA A 185 0.35 -6.10 -2.15
N LEU A 186 -0.20 -4.87 -2.06
CA LEU A 186 0.29 -3.68 -2.76
C LEU A 186 0.34 -2.52 -1.78
N LEU A 187 1.51 -1.91 -1.63
CA LEU A 187 1.76 -0.77 -0.77
C LEU A 187 2.09 0.46 -1.60
N PHE A 188 1.47 1.57 -1.25
CA PHE A 188 1.81 2.90 -1.75
C PHE A 188 2.24 3.78 -0.57
N ALA A 189 3.34 4.52 -0.72
CA ALA A 189 3.82 5.43 0.30
C ALA A 189 4.20 6.76 -0.36
N ASP A 190 3.52 7.84 0.03
CA ASP A 190 3.80 9.18 -0.44
C ASP A 190 4.61 9.93 0.61
N GLU A 191 5.93 10.15 0.35
CA GLU A 191 6.87 10.84 1.25
C GLU A 191 6.77 10.37 2.71
N PRO A 192 6.86 9.04 2.98
CA PRO A 192 6.51 8.48 4.30
C PRO A 192 7.43 8.94 5.44
N THR A 193 8.56 9.54 5.13
CA THR A 193 9.56 10.02 6.08
C THR A 193 9.72 11.54 6.09
N GLY A 194 9.02 12.25 5.19
CA GLY A 194 9.22 13.69 4.97
C GLY A 194 8.83 14.61 6.13
N SER A 195 8.08 14.10 7.12
CA SER A 195 7.59 14.86 8.28
C SER A 195 8.19 14.44 9.62
N VAL A 196 9.23 13.60 9.61
CA VAL A 196 9.86 13.04 10.82
C VAL A 196 11.37 13.22 10.79
N ASP A 197 12.01 13.05 11.96
CA ASP A 197 13.47 13.02 12.05
C ASP A 197 14.07 11.77 11.36
N SER A 198 15.37 11.82 11.08
CA SER A 198 16.05 10.76 10.32
C SER A 198 15.99 9.40 11.01
N ALA A 199 16.07 9.34 12.35
CA ALA A 199 16.02 8.08 13.08
C ALA A 199 14.63 7.44 12.99
N THR A 200 13.59 8.21 13.19
CA THR A 200 12.19 7.77 13.00
C THR A 200 11.93 7.41 11.55
N GLY A 201 12.47 8.18 10.59
CA GLY A 201 12.37 7.90 9.15
C GLY A 201 12.97 6.54 8.80
N GLN A 202 14.14 6.19 9.35
CA GLN A 202 14.76 4.88 9.14
C GLN A 202 13.89 3.74 9.70
N VAL A 203 13.33 3.90 10.91
CA VAL A 203 12.42 2.91 11.50
C VAL A 203 11.19 2.68 10.61
N ILE A 204 10.60 3.74 10.07
CA ILE A 204 9.45 3.64 9.14
C ILE A 204 9.83 2.86 7.89
N LEU A 205 10.98 3.19 7.28
CA LEU A 205 11.48 2.51 6.09
C LEU A 205 11.73 1.03 6.35
N ASP A 206 12.36 0.70 7.49
CA ASP A 206 12.65 -0.66 7.89
C ASP A 206 11.37 -1.49 8.06
N HIS A 207 10.30 -0.90 8.61
CA HIS A 207 8.99 -1.55 8.71
C HIS A 207 8.35 -1.80 7.35
N LEU A 208 8.39 -0.84 6.42
CA LEU A 208 7.81 -0.99 5.08
C LEU A 208 8.58 -2.03 4.26
N LEU A 209 9.92 -1.95 4.22
CA LEU A 209 10.76 -2.91 3.50
C LEU A 209 10.74 -4.30 4.16
N GLY A 210 10.74 -4.35 5.50
CA GLY A 210 10.59 -5.58 6.25
C GLY A 210 9.27 -6.27 5.90
N TRP A 211 8.18 -5.50 5.83
CA TRP A 211 6.88 -6.03 5.37
C TRP A 211 6.96 -6.64 3.97
N CYS A 212 7.55 -5.93 3.02
CA CYS A 212 7.71 -6.43 1.65
C CYS A 212 8.53 -7.71 1.58
N ARG A 213 9.64 -7.79 2.33
CA ARG A 213 10.45 -9.01 2.43
C ARG A 213 9.69 -10.19 3.04
N ASP A 214 8.94 -9.95 4.12
CA ASP A 214 8.21 -11.00 4.86
C ASP A 214 7.01 -11.55 4.07
N THR A 215 6.35 -10.70 3.27
CA THR A 215 5.08 -11.04 2.61
C THR A 215 5.17 -11.13 1.09
N GLY A 216 6.25 -10.67 0.50
CA GLY A 216 6.36 -10.52 -0.96
C GLY A 216 5.47 -9.41 -1.54
N ALA A 217 4.99 -8.47 -0.72
CA ALA A 217 4.18 -7.34 -1.17
C ALA A 217 4.96 -6.42 -2.11
N THR A 218 4.27 -5.85 -3.09
CA THR A 218 4.82 -4.82 -3.99
C THR A 218 4.76 -3.46 -3.30
N LEU A 219 5.81 -2.65 -3.45
CA LEU A 219 5.87 -1.29 -2.90
C LEU A 219 6.17 -0.26 -4.00
N VAL A 220 5.36 0.79 -4.07
CA VAL A 220 5.68 2.02 -4.81
C VAL A 220 5.78 3.16 -3.81
N LEU A 221 7.00 3.71 -3.65
CA LEU A 221 7.31 4.73 -2.66
C LEU A 221 7.75 6.01 -3.37
N VAL A 222 7.05 7.10 -3.12
CA VAL A 222 7.43 8.45 -3.57
C VAL A 222 8.41 9.04 -2.57
N THR A 223 9.56 9.50 -3.06
CA THR A 223 10.54 10.20 -2.24
C THR A 223 11.40 11.15 -3.07
N HIS A 224 11.91 12.20 -2.44
CA HIS A 224 12.97 13.05 -2.96
C HIS A 224 14.34 12.73 -2.30
N ASP A 225 14.37 11.84 -1.31
CA ASP A 225 15.59 11.39 -0.63
C ASP A 225 16.29 10.30 -1.45
N ALA A 226 17.52 10.57 -1.89
CA ALA A 226 18.33 9.65 -2.70
C ALA A 226 18.74 8.39 -1.93
N ALA A 227 18.93 8.48 -0.59
CA ALA A 227 19.27 7.32 0.21
C ALA A 227 18.10 6.34 0.31
N ILE A 228 16.88 6.86 0.49
CA ILE A 228 15.65 6.06 0.48
C ILE A 228 15.42 5.45 -0.91
N ALA A 229 15.59 6.24 -1.96
CA ALA A 229 15.45 5.75 -3.34
C ALA A 229 16.45 4.63 -3.65
N GLY A 230 17.70 4.75 -3.17
CA GLY A 230 18.75 3.74 -3.33
C GLY A 230 18.53 2.44 -2.52
N ALA A 231 17.62 2.43 -1.55
CA ALA A 231 17.25 1.24 -0.79
C ALA A 231 16.17 0.38 -1.48
N MET A 232 15.58 0.86 -2.59
CA MET A 232 14.59 0.13 -3.39
C MET A 232 15.28 -0.70 -4.48
N ASP A 233 14.57 -1.69 -5.02
CA ASP A 233 15.08 -2.51 -6.13
C ASP A 233 15.31 -1.65 -7.39
N ARG A 234 14.50 -0.59 -7.59
CA ARG A 234 14.60 0.29 -8.74
C ARG A 234 14.10 1.70 -8.41
N THR A 235 14.76 2.70 -8.99
CA THR A 235 14.31 4.09 -8.96
C THR A 235 13.83 4.50 -10.35
N ILE A 236 12.66 5.14 -10.39
CA ILE A 236 12.08 5.73 -11.60
C ILE A 236 11.98 7.23 -11.37
N THR A 237 12.44 8.01 -12.34
CA THR A 237 12.37 9.47 -12.26
C THR A 237 11.18 9.99 -13.05
N MET A 238 10.46 10.95 -12.45
CA MET A 238 9.34 11.64 -13.08
C MET A 238 9.63 13.13 -13.19
N ARG A 239 9.30 13.71 -14.34
CA ARG A 239 9.42 15.15 -14.57
C ARG A 239 8.30 15.64 -15.50
N ASP A 240 7.66 16.76 -15.13
CA ASP A 240 6.62 17.42 -15.93
C ASP A 240 5.52 16.45 -16.42
N GLY A 241 5.02 15.60 -15.52
CA GLY A 241 3.95 14.62 -15.81
C GLY A 241 4.39 13.42 -16.63
N ARG A 242 5.69 13.19 -16.87
CA ARG A 242 6.22 12.10 -17.70
C ARG A 242 7.31 11.30 -16.99
N MET A 243 7.44 10.02 -17.34
CA MET A 243 8.58 9.20 -16.91
C MET A 243 9.85 9.54 -17.73
N ARG A 244 11.00 9.34 -17.07
CA ARG A 244 12.32 9.56 -17.67
C ARG A 244 13.23 8.36 -17.40
#